data_570058bd60204cc535d297141d6f8e5d
#
_entry.id   570058bd60204cc535d297141d6f8e5d
#
_cell.length_a   1.000
_cell.length_b   1.000
_cell.length_c   1.000
_cell.angle_alpha   90.00
_cell.angle_beta   90.00
_cell.angle_gamma   90.00
#
_symmetry.space_group_name_H-M   'P 1'
#
loop_
_entity.id
_entity.type
_entity.pdbx_description
1 polymer ?
#
loop_
_entity_poly.entity_id
_entity_poly.type
_entity_poly.pdbx_seq_one_letter_code
_entity_poly.pdbx_strand_id
1 'polypeptide(L)'
;MSTPDDTNRPPTPPPAPRLPRTAALGPGRGGQPRLLVDAAAGGGEIYLHGAHLTSWRPRGGEEVLFTSRRAVFDGVHAIRGGVPICAPWFAGGVDGGRAPAHGWARIRPWELRSAQATASGGVRALFALEYDGLSLLYEVGIGEELSLEVSLRNTGAAPRTVEAALHTYLAVGDVTAVSITGLEGARYSDRLTDEERVQDGPIRFSGRVDRIYRARGPVAVTDPAGARRIVVTGVRAPNAVVWNPWSRVAATMADLGEEWPSMVCVESAAVRDRAVRLEPGESTSLGARIGVEPLA
;
A
#
# COMPACT_ATOMS: atom_id res chain seq x y z
N MET A 1 15.96 -15.38 -56.19
CA MET A 1 15.16 -14.40 -55.46
C MET A 1 14.87 -14.99 -54.10
N SER A 2 15.65 -14.61 -53.07
CA SER A 2 15.44 -15.08 -51.70
C SER A 2 14.44 -14.14 -51.03
N THR A 3 13.40 -14.73 -50.43
CA THR A 3 12.40 -14.03 -49.64
C THR A 3 13.07 -13.45 -48.38
N PRO A 4 12.75 -12.21 -47.97
CA PRO A 4 13.31 -11.63 -46.74
C PRO A 4 12.77 -12.42 -45.51
N ASP A 5 13.71 -12.70 -44.60
CA ASP A 5 13.47 -13.38 -43.34
C ASP A 5 12.65 -12.46 -42.40
N ASP A 6 11.41 -12.85 -42.10
CA ASP A 6 10.43 -12.09 -41.30
C ASP A 6 10.56 -12.35 -39.79
N THR A 7 11.74 -12.77 -39.31
CA THR A 7 11.99 -13.19 -37.93
C THR A 7 12.26 -12.04 -36.96
N ASN A 8 12.23 -10.76 -37.39
CA ASN A 8 12.61 -9.63 -36.56
C ASN A 8 11.44 -8.64 -36.25
N ARG A 9 10.23 -9.13 -36.25
CA ARG A 9 9.08 -8.32 -35.85
C ARG A 9 8.98 -8.33 -34.32
N PRO A 10 9.02 -7.18 -33.63
CA PRO A 10 8.81 -7.14 -32.19
C PRO A 10 7.44 -7.76 -31.86
N PRO A 11 7.35 -8.52 -30.77
CA PRO A 11 6.08 -9.14 -30.36
C PRO A 11 5.01 -8.06 -30.23
N THR A 12 3.86 -8.31 -30.82
CA THR A 12 2.70 -7.41 -30.72
C THR A 12 2.35 -7.27 -29.23
N PRO A 13 2.25 -6.04 -28.69
CA PRO A 13 1.86 -5.86 -27.29
C PRO A 13 0.51 -6.55 -27.04
N PRO A 14 0.34 -7.17 -25.86
CA PRO A 14 -0.90 -7.84 -25.51
C PRO A 14 -2.06 -6.83 -25.64
N PRO A 15 -3.25 -7.26 -26.06
CA PRO A 15 -4.41 -6.38 -26.16
C PRO A 15 -4.72 -5.79 -24.78
N ALA A 16 -5.10 -4.51 -24.74
CA ALA A 16 -5.51 -3.85 -23.51
C ALA A 16 -6.63 -4.65 -22.81
N PRO A 17 -6.58 -4.79 -21.47
CA PRO A 17 -7.57 -5.56 -20.73
C PRO A 17 -8.97 -4.97 -20.94
N ARG A 18 -9.96 -5.85 -21.13
CA ARG A 18 -11.37 -5.43 -21.15
C ARG A 18 -11.77 -5.01 -19.74
N LEU A 19 -12.32 -3.81 -19.60
CA LEU A 19 -12.77 -3.28 -18.32
C LEU A 19 -14.28 -3.49 -18.15
N PRO A 20 -14.76 -3.72 -16.91
CA PRO A 20 -16.18 -3.68 -16.62
C PRO A 20 -16.68 -2.23 -16.74
N ARG A 21 -18.00 -2.05 -16.88
CA ARG A 21 -18.61 -0.69 -16.99
C ARG A 21 -18.37 0.19 -15.75
N THR A 22 -18.02 -0.42 -14.63
CA THR A 22 -17.73 0.21 -13.34
C THR A 22 -16.25 0.58 -13.18
N ALA A 23 -15.43 0.44 -14.22
CA ALA A 23 -14.02 0.82 -14.20
C ALA A 23 -13.60 1.45 -15.53
N ALA A 24 -12.71 2.45 -15.47
CA ALA A 24 -12.19 3.12 -16.64
C ALA A 24 -10.70 3.47 -16.46
N LEU A 25 -9.91 3.28 -17.52
CA LEU A 25 -8.55 3.86 -17.60
C LEU A 25 -8.63 5.28 -18.14
N GLY A 26 -7.95 6.21 -17.49
CA GLY A 26 -7.89 7.60 -17.92
C GLY A 26 -6.84 8.40 -17.17
N PRO A 27 -6.64 9.68 -17.56
CA PRO A 27 -5.70 10.54 -16.86
C PRO A 27 -6.22 10.92 -15.46
N GLY A 28 -5.32 10.93 -14.50
CA GLY A 28 -5.53 11.45 -13.17
C GLY A 28 -4.74 12.73 -12.91
N ARG A 29 -4.41 13.01 -11.66
CA ARG A 29 -3.55 14.13 -11.26
C ARG A 29 -2.21 14.04 -12.00
N GLY A 30 -1.66 15.18 -12.42
CA GLY A 30 -0.43 15.26 -13.18
C GLY A 30 -0.48 14.58 -14.57
N GLY A 31 -1.69 14.29 -15.10
CA GLY A 31 -1.85 13.56 -16.35
C GLY A 31 -1.48 12.08 -16.29
N GLN A 32 -1.15 11.55 -15.09
CA GLN A 32 -0.71 10.17 -14.89
C GLN A 32 -1.85 9.18 -15.14
N PRO A 33 -1.60 8.06 -15.83
CA PRO A 33 -2.64 7.06 -16.09
C PRO A 33 -3.11 6.40 -14.78
N ARG A 34 -4.43 6.28 -14.62
CA ARG A 34 -5.06 5.61 -13.47
C ARG A 34 -6.23 4.75 -13.90
N LEU A 35 -6.50 3.72 -13.13
CA LEU A 35 -7.76 3.00 -13.11
C LEU A 35 -8.70 3.73 -12.12
N LEU A 36 -9.81 4.25 -12.62
CA LEU A 36 -10.91 4.77 -11.81
C LEU A 36 -11.94 3.66 -11.67
N VAL A 37 -12.37 3.41 -10.44
CA VAL A 37 -13.45 2.47 -10.10
C VAL A 37 -14.61 3.26 -9.51
N ASP A 38 -15.81 3.07 -10.09
CA ASP A 38 -17.08 3.61 -9.61
C ASP A 38 -18.12 2.49 -9.65
N ALA A 39 -18.16 1.71 -8.58
CA ALA A 39 -18.95 0.50 -8.46
C ALA A 39 -19.98 0.64 -7.32
N ALA A 40 -21.06 -0.19 -7.39
CA ALA A 40 -22.15 -0.11 -6.42
C ALA A 40 -21.72 -0.35 -4.98
N ALA A 41 -20.70 -1.16 -4.74
CA ALA A 41 -20.18 -1.49 -3.42
C ALA A 41 -19.03 -0.57 -2.94
N GLY A 42 -18.51 0.29 -3.82
CA GLY A 42 -17.43 1.23 -3.46
C GLY A 42 -16.70 1.80 -4.67
N GLY A 43 -16.00 2.88 -4.47
CA GLY A 43 -15.20 3.56 -5.48
C GLY A 43 -13.75 3.76 -5.07
N GLY A 44 -12.87 4.02 -6.04
CA GLY A 44 -11.47 4.28 -5.75
C GLY A 44 -10.62 4.58 -6.99
N GLU A 45 -9.36 4.92 -6.75
CA GLU A 45 -8.41 5.30 -7.79
C GLU A 45 -7.08 4.57 -7.59
N ILE A 46 -6.56 3.97 -8.66
CA ILE A 46 -5.27 3.28 -8.66
C ILE A 46 -4.43 3.80 -9.81
N TYR A 47 -3.33 4.49 -9.51
CA TYR A 47 -2.38 4.95 -10.52
C TYR A 47 -1.50 3.80 -10.99
N LEU A 48 -1.22 3.72 -12.31
CA LEU A 48 -0.32 2.69 -12.85
C LEU A 48 1.12 2.89 -12.37
N HIS A 49 1.52 4.12 -12.04
CA HIS A 49 2.77 4.39 -11.34
C HIS A 49 2.70 3.86 -9.91
N GLY A 50 3.49 2.84 -9.60
CA GLY A 50 3.52 2.18 -8.30
C GLY A 50 2.35 1.22 -8.04
N ALA A 51 1.45 0.98 -9.00
CA ALA A 51 0.13 0.39 -8.77
C ALA A 51 -0.55 1.04 -7.54
N HIS A 52 -0.39 2.35 -7.43
CA HIS A 52 -0.64 3.11 -6.22
C HIS A 52 -2.12 3.42 -6.02
N LEU A 53 -2.75 2.75 -5.08
CA LEU A 53 -4.11 3.02 -4.66
C LEU A 53 -4.14 4.33 -3.85
N THR A 54 -4.77 5.38 -4.39
CA THR A 54 -4.78 6.72 -3.78
C THR A 54 -6.12 7.07 -3.12
N SER A 55 -7.18 6.35 -3.45
CA SER A 55 -8.53 6.61 -2.93
C SER A 55 -9.31 5.32 -2.80
N TRP A 56 -10.04 5.17 -1.71
CA TRP A 56 -11.06 4.17 -1.53
C TRP A 56 -12.17 4.70 -0.63
N ARG A 57 -13.41 4.57 -1.11
CA ARG A 57 -14.64 4.89 -0.40
C ARG A 57 -15.58 3.69 -0.47
N PRO A 58 -15.99 3.11 0.66
CA PRO A 58 -17.06 2.12 0.68
C PRO A 58 -18.38 2.77 0.26
N ARG A 59 -19.36 1.96 -0.08
CA ARG A 59 -20.70 2.45 -0.48
C ARG A 59 -21.28 3.38 0.57
N GLY A 60 -21.66 4.60 0.15
CA GLY A 60 -22.27 5.60 1.03
C GLY A 60 -21.36 6.13 2.15
N GLY A 61 -20.08 5.73 2.13
CA GLY A 61 -19.07 6.17 3.11
C GLY A 61 -18.18 7.29 2.59
N GLU A 62 -17.40 7.85 3.51
CA GLU A 62 -16.40 8.88 3.23
C GLU A 62 -15.06 8.24 2.79
N GLU A 63 -14.14 9.10 2.32
CA GLU A 63 -12.77 8.68 1.95
C GLU A 63 -12.05 8.05 3.15
N VAL A 64 -11.48 6.87 2.96
CA VAL A 64 -10.79 6.11 4.00
C VAL A 64 -9.28 6.26 3.90
N LEU A 65 -8.77 6.48 2.68
CA LEU A 65 -7.34 6.65 2.46
C LEU A 65 -6.98 8.14 2.44
N PHE A 66 -5.93 8.49 3.15
CA PHE A 66 -5.36 9.83 3.06
C PHE A 66 -4.40 9.90 1.87
N THR A 67 -4.62 10.83 0.96
CA THR A 67 -3.63 11.23 -0.05
C THR A 67 -3.39 12.73 0.04
N SER A 68 -2.14 13.12 0.25
CA SER A 68 -1.79 14.52 0.44
C SER A 68 -2.20 15.36 -0.78
N ARG A 69 -2.76 16.54 -0.52
CA ARG A 69 -3.00 17.55 -1.57
C ARG A 69 -1.71 18.03 -2.23
N ARG A 70 -0.60 17.93 -1.49
CA ARG A 70 0.75 18.30 -1.93
C ARG A 70 1.51 17.14 -2.58
N ALA A 71 0.91 15.95 -2.67
CA ALA A 71 1.53 14.79 -3.32
C ALA A 71 1.88 15.09 -4.78
N VAL A 72 3.08 14.65 -5.18
CA VAL A 72 3.61 14.81 -6.54
C VAL A 72 3.14 13.64 -7.41
N PHE A 73 2.60 13.96 -8.59
CA PHE A 73 2.11 12.99 -9.57
C PHE A 73 2.85 13.15 -10.89
N ASP A 74 4.15 12.88 -10.91
CA ASP A 74 5.04 13.09 -12.06
C ASP A 74 5.49 11.80 -12.75
N GLY A 75 5.11 10.63 -12.21
CA GLY A 75 5.55 9.33 -12.73
C GLY A 75 6.99 8.97 -12.37
N VAL A 76 7.64 9.73 -11.49
CA VAL A 76 9.02 9.54 -11.03
C VAL A 76 9.08 9.31 -9.53
N HIS A 77 8.47 10.22 -8.77
CA HIS A 77 8.46 10.17 -7.30
C HIS A 77 7.32 9.30 -6.77
N ALA A 78 7.53 8.75 -5.57
CA ALA A 78 6.45 8.04 -4.88
C ALA A 78 5.34 9.02 -4.47
N ILE A 79 4.08 8.66 -4.71
CA ILE A 79 2.92 9.46 -4.31
C ILE A 79 2.81 9.44 -2.78
N ARG A 80 2.59 10.61 -2.15
CA ARG A 80 2.40 10.73 -0.70
C ARG A 80 0.96 10.42 -0.30
N GLY A 81 0.76 9.36 0.48
CA GLY A 81 -0.57 8.91 0.93
C GLY A 81 -1.02 7.63 0.24
N GLY A 82 -2.30 7.29 0.33
CA GLY A 82 -2.85 6.05 -0.23
C GLY A 82 -2.19 4.80 0.32
N VAL A 83 -1.86 3.85 -0.57
CA VAL A 83 -1.18 2.60 -0.20
C VAL A 83 0.04 2.37 -1.10
N PRO A 84 1.20 2.99 -0.80
CA PRO A 84 2.45 2.66 -1.47
C PRO A 84 2.87 1.22 -1.18
N ILE A 85 3.34 0.50 -2.19
CA ILE A 85 3.93 -0.84 -2.04
C ILE A 85 5.41 -0.69 -1.73
N CYS A 86 5.81 -0.91 -0.49
CA CYS A 86 7.22 -0.96 -0.09
C CYS A 86 7.77 -2.34 -0.40
N ALA A 87 8.53 -2.47 -1.49
CA ALA A 87 9.15 -3.71 -1.95
C ALA A 87 10.29 -3.40 -2.95
N PRO A 88 11.33 -4.27 -3.06
CA PRO A 88 11.56 -5.51 -2.31
C PRO A 88 12.32 -5.29 -1.00
N TRP A 89 12.35 -4.08 -0.46
CA TRP A 89 12.88 -3.77 0.88
C TRP A 89 12.09 -2.63 1.52
N PHE A 90 12.06 -2.64 2.87
CA PHE A 90 11.45 -1.61 3.70
C PHE A 90 12.51 -0.62 4.19
N ALA A 91 12.21 0.67 4.22
CA ALA A 91 13.16 1.74 4.55
C ALA A 91 14.47 1.58 3.76
N GLY A 92 15.62 1.44 4.41
CA GLY A 92 16.92 1.16 3.81
C GLY A 92 17.24 -0.33 3.66
N GLY A 93 16.25 -1.23 3.82
CA GLY A 93 16.45 -2.68 3.83
C GLY A 93 16.96 -3.20 5.17
N VAL A 94 17.13 -4.53 5.27
CA VAL A 94 17.63 -5.20 6.49
C VAL A 94 18.96 -4.61 6.95
N ASP A 95 19.86 -4.32 6.00
CA ASP A 95 21.21 -3.81 6.26
C ASP A 95 21.27 -2.27 6.34
N GLY A 96 20.17 -1.56 6.11
CA GLY A 96 20.07 -0.11 6.24
C GLY A 96 20.66 0.73 5.11
N GLY A 97 21.32 0.11 4.12
CA GLY A 97 22.07 0.81 3.06
C GLY A 97 21.40 0.88 1.69
N ARG A 98 20.20 0.33 1.53
CA ARG A 98 19.53 0.24 0.21
C ARG A 98 18.81 1.54 -0.17
N ALA A 99 18.96 1.91 -1.44
CA ALA A 99 18.26 3.03 -2.07
C ALA A 99 17.50 2.58 -3.34
N PRO A 100 16.36 3.20 -3.68
CA PRO A 100 15.66 4.22 -2.91
C PRO A 100 15.04 3.66 -1.62
N ALA A 101 14.81 4.50 -0.62
CA ALA A 101 14.11 4.08 0.59
C ALA A 101 12.75 3.42 0.24
N HIS A 102 12.41 2.33 0.93
CA HIS A 102 11.20 1.53 0.72
C HIS A 102 11.13 0.79 -0.64
N GLY A 103 12.27 0.57 -1.30
CA GLY A 103 12.33 -0.16 -2.55
C GLY A 103 11.81 0.60 -3.77
N TRP A 104 11.82 -0.09 -4.89
CA TRP A 104 11.50 0.49 -6.19
C TRP A 104 10.05 0.22 -6.65
N ALA A 105 9.32 -0.70 -6.02
CA ALA A 105 7.99 -1.09 -6.50
C ALA A 105 7.03 0.12 -6.62
N ARG A 106 7.06 1.04 -5.65
CA ARG A 106 6.20 2.23 -5.59
C ARG A 106 6.57 3.37 -6.55
N ILE A 107 7.69 3.25 -7.27
CA ILE A 107 8.17 4.26 -8.22
C ILE A 107 8.38 3.70 -9.63
N ARG A 108 7.79 2.55 -9.93
CA ARG A 108 7.85 1.94 -11.25
C ARG A 108 6.45 1.91 -11.88
N PRO A 109 6.35 1.98 -13.21
CA PRO A 109 5.08 1.74 -13.88
C PRO A 109 4.71 0.26 -13.78
N TRP A 110 3.47 -0.02 -13.41
CA TRP A 110 2.88 -1.37 -13.39
C TRP A 110 1.92 -1.52 -14.56
N GLU A 111 1.79 -2.74 -15.02
CA GLU A 111 0.83 -3.11 -16.06
C GLU A 111 -0.48 -3.58 -15.43
N LEU A 112 -1.61 -3.03 -15.86
CA LEU A 112 -2.93 -3.57 -15.53
C LEU A 112 -3.17 -4.83 -16.37
N ARG A 113 -3.23 -6.00 -15.72
CA ARG A 113 -3.49 -7.30 -16.35
C ARG A 113 -4.97 -7.57 -16.54
N SER A 114 -5.78 -7.23 -15.55
CA SER A 114 -7.24 -7.42 -15.60
C SER A 114 -7.96 -6.50 -14.64
N ALA A 115 -9.23 -6.20 -14.94
CA ALA A 115 -10.18 -5.66 -13.99
C ALA A 115 -11.54 -6.30 -14.25
N GLN A 116 -12.20 -6.80 -13.21
CA GLN A 116 -13.44 -7.55 -13.31
C GLN A 116 -14.42 -7.10 -12.23
N ALA A 117 -15.71 -7.00 -12.58
CA ALA A 117 -16.75 -6.80 -11.59
C ALA A 117 -16.89 -8.05 -10.72
N THR A 118 -17.13 -7.84 -9.41
CA THR A 118 -17.39 -8.93 -8.46
C THR A 118 -18.88 -9.16 -8.28
N ALA A 119 -19.27 -10.35 -7.85
CA ALA A 119 -20.68 -10.66 -7.53
C ALA A 119 -21.22 -9.79 -6.39
N SER A 120 -20.36 -9.27 -5.50
CA SER A 120 -20.70 -8.35 -4.42
C SER A 120 -20.86 -6.88 -4.87
N GLY A 121 -20.79 -6.61 -6.18
CA GLY A 121 -20.98 -5.25 -6.73
C GLY A 121 -19.74 -4.36 -6.69
N GLY A 122 -18.56 -4.92 -6.42
CA GLY A 122 -17.28 -4.23 -6.45
C GLY A 122 -16.48 -4.50 -7.72
N VAL A 123 -15.19 -4.18 -7.70
CA VAL A 123 -14.23 -4.47 -8.77
C VAL A 123 -12.97 -5.11 -8.18
N ARG A 124 -12.45 -6.13 -8.85
CA ARG A 124 -11.14 -6.72 -8.58
C ARG A 124 -10.21 -6.43 -9.74
N ALA A 125 -9.06 -5.80 -9.45
CA ALA A 125 -8.04 -5.46 -10.43
C ALA A 125 -6.73 -6.16 -10.10
N LEU A 126 -6.01 -6.61 -11.14
CA LEU A 126 -4.70 -7.26 -11.04
C LEU A 126 -3.66 -6.46 -11.80
N PHE A 127 -2.60 -6.10 -11.11
CA PHE A 127 -1.43 -5.39 -11.66
C PHE A 127 -0.19 -6.28 -11.60
N ALA A 128 0.72 -6.10 -12.55
CA ALA A 128 1.98 -6.84 -12.62
C ALA A 128 3.18 -5.91 -12.84
N LEU A 129 4.31 -6.29 -12.28
CA LEU A 129 5.60 -5.64 -12.48
C LEU A 129 6.70 -6.70 -12.54
N GLU A 130 7.45 -6.70 -13.63
CA GLU A 130 8.69 -7.49 -13.78
C GLU A 130 9.88 -6.54 -13.70
N TYR A 131 10.70 -6.68 -12.68
CA TYR A 131 11.88 -5.83 -12.52
C TYR A 131 12.94 -6.47 -11.65
N ASP A 132 14.21 -6.31 -12.03
CA ASP A 132 15.39 -6.72 -11.27
C ASP A 132 15.34 -8.19 -10.79
N GLY A 133 14.90 -9.13 -11.64
CA GLY A 133 14.80 -10.56 -11.30
C GLY A 133 13.72 -10.89 -10.27
N LEU A 134 12.74 -10.03 -10.13
CA LEU A 134 11.52 -10.27 -9.36
C LEU A 134 10.28 -10.05 -10.22
N SER A 135 9.30 -10.91 -10.04
CA SER A 135 7.94 -10.78 -10.57
C SER A 135 7.02 -10.41 -9.42
N LEU A 136 6.34 -9.28 -9.53
CA LEU A 136 5.37 -8.82 -8.56
C LEU A 136 3.96 -8.84 -9.17
N LEU A 137 3.00 -9.37 -8.42
CA LEU A 137 1.58 -9.25 -8.72
C LEU A 137 0.90 -8.51 -7.56
N TYR A 138 0.02 -7.58 -7.88
CA TYR A 138 -0.77 -6.86 -6.90
C TYR A 138 -2.24 -6.93 -7.25
N GLU A 139 -3.03 -7.57 -6.38
CA GLU A 139 -4.47 -7.65 -6.49
C GLU A 139 -5.13 -6.64 -5.57
N VAL A 140 -6.06 -5.87 -6.11
CA VAL A 140 -6.86 -4.87 -5.40
C VAL A 140 -8.33 -5.17 -5.60
N GLY A 141 -9.04 -5.45 -4.51
CA GLY A 141 -10.50 -5.58 -4.48
C GLY A 141 -11.12 -4.34 -3.85
N ILE A 142 -11.86 -3.57 -4.65
CA ILE A 142 -12.60 -2.37 -4.24
C ILE A 142 -14.07 -2.73 -4.09
N GLY A 143 -14.60 -2.60 -2.87
CA GLY A 143 -15.97 -2.89 -2.51
C GLY A 143 -16.35 -2.22 -1.19
N GLU A 144 -17.30 -2.79 -0.45
CA GLU A 144 -17.64 -2.37 0.92
C GLU A 144 -16.45 -2.57 1.88
N GLU A 145 -15.60 -3.56 1.60
CA GLU A 145 -14.30 -3.77 2.19
C GLU A 145 -13.23 -3.58 1.10
N LEU A 146 -12.09 -3.01 1.46
CA LEU A 146 -10.90 -2.98 0.62
C LEU A 146 -10.06 -4.22 0.89
N SER A 147 -9.73 -4.97 -0.15
CA SER A 147 -8.81 -6.11 -0.07
C SER A 147 -7.58 -5.88 -0.93
N LEU A 148 -6.40 -6.12 -0.37
CA LEU A 148 -5.10 -5.88 -0.99
C LEU A 148 -4.24 -7.11 -0.82
N GLU A 149 -3.58 -7.56 -1.89
CA GLU A 149 -2.60 -8.64 -1.82
C GLU A 149 -1.46 -8.38 -2.80
N VAL A 150 -0.23 -8.34 -2.30
CA VAL A 150 0.98 -8.29 -3.10
C VAL A 150 1.75 -9.60 -2.97
N SER A 151 2.13 -10.19 -4.10
CA SER A 151 3.01 -11.35 -4.16
C SER A 151 4.32 -11.00 -4.87
N LEU A 152 5.42 -11.58 -4.39
CA LEU A 152 6.76 -11.44 -4.93
C LEU A 152 7.31 -12.82 -5.26
N ARG A 153 7.76 -13.02 -6.49
CA ARG A 153 8.44 -14.26 -6.94
C ARG A 153 9.86 -13.93 -7.36
N ASN A 154 10.80 -14.74 -6.90
CA ASN A 154 12.18 -14.67 -7.38
C ASN A 154 12.27 -15.36 -8.76
N THR A 155 12.46 -14.57 -9.82
CA THR A 155 12.65 -15.04 -11.20
C THR A 155 14.13 -15.06 -11.61
N GLY A 156 15.03 -14.63 -10.70
CA GLY A 156 16.47 -14.66 -10.89
C GLY A 156 17.08 -16.03 -10.61
N ALA A 157 18.39 -16.16 -10.86
CA ALA A 157 19.13 -17.41 -10.70
C ALA A 157 19.74 -17.58 -9.29
N ALA A 158 19.71 -16.55 -8.44
CA ALA A 158 20.28 -16.57 -7.09
C ALA A 158 19.20 -16.30 -6.02
N PRO A 159 19.39 -16.82 -4.79
CA PRO A 159 18.50 -16.52 -3.68
C PRO A 159 18.44 -15.02 -3.38
N ARG A 160 17.26 -14.54 -2.97
CA ARG A 160 17.01 -13.13 -2.61
C ARG A 160 16.28 -13.02 -1.28
N THR A 161 16.73 -12.10 -0.43
CA THR A 161 15.96 -11.70 0.76
C THR A 161 15.11 -10.48 0.41
N VAL A 162 13.81 -10.60 0.63
CA VAL A 162 12.82 -9.55 0.34
C VAL A 162 12.08 -9.14 1.61
N GLU A 163 11.77 -7.88 1.69
CA GLU A 163 10.83 -7.29 2.65
C GLU A 163 9.67 -6.68 1.85
N ALA A 164 8.47 -6.71 2.40
CA ALA A 164 7.32 -6.04 1.80
C ALA A 164 6.42 -5.40 2.85
N ALA A 165 5.83 -4.26 2.50
CA ALA A 165 4.79 -3.61 3.28
C ALA A 165 3.78 -2.91 2.38
N LEU A 166 2.51 -2.95 2.78
CA LEU A 166 1.44 -2.10 2.28
C LEU A 166 1.35 -0.89 3.22
N HIS A 167 1.99 0.21 2.83
CA HIS A 167 2.18 1.41 3.67
C HIS A 167 0.90 2.26 3.69
N THR A 168 -0.15 1.73 4.29
CA THR A 168 -1.49 2.30 4.26
C THR A 168 -1.59 3.58 5.09
N TYR A 169 -1.90 4.70 4.42
CA TYR A 169 -2.25 5.97 5.04
C TYR A 169 -3.77 6.04 5.21
N LEU A 170 -4.24 6.05 6.44
CA LEU A 170 -5.66 6.21 6.77
C LEU A 170 -5.97 7.69 6.99
N ALA A 171 -7.06 8.15 6.38
CA ALA A 171 -7.59 9.49 6.63
C ALA A 171 -8.31 9.52 7.98
N VAL A 172 -7.95 10.48 8.82
CA VAL A 172 -8.58 10.73 10.12
C VAL A 172 -8.84 12.22 10.28
N GLY A 173 -9.82 12.57 11.10
CA GLY A 173 -10.16 13.98 11.32
C GLY A 173 -9.07 14.74 12.08
N ASP A 174 -8.54 14.13 13.15
CA ASP A 174 -7.41 14.67 13.94
C ASP A 174 -6.69 13.52 14.63
N VAL A 175 -5.43 13.29 14.26
CA VAL A 175 -4.60 12.22 14.84
C VAL A 175 -4.42 12.35 16.35
N THR A 176 -4.50 13.56 16.91
CA THR A 176 -4.39 13.77 18.37
C THR A 176 -5.60 13.25 19.16
N ALA A 177 -6.75 13.11 18.50
CA ALA A 177 -7.96 12.54 19.07
C ALA A 177 -8.11 11.03 18.77
N VAL A 178 -7.28 10.48 17.89
CA VAL A 178 -7.31 9.07 17.49
C VAL A 178 -6.81 8.15 18.60
N SER A 179 -7.40 6.96 18.70
CA SER A 179 -6.82 5.86 19.45
C SER A 179 -6.74 4.60 18.59
N ILE A 180 -5.65 3.83 18.77
CA ILE A 180 -5.45 2.55 18.07
C ILE A 180 -5.44 1.44 19.10
N THR A 181 -6.24 0.40 18.85
CA THR A 181 -6.38 -0.82 19.66
C THR A 181 -6.05 -2.07 18.85
N GLY A 182 -5.87 -3.21 19.55
CA GLY A 182 -5.51 -4.49 18.92
C GLY A 182 -4.01 -4.76 18.90
N LEU A 183 -3.21 -3.86 19.50
CA LEU A 183 -1.76 -4.00 19.63
C LEU A 183 -1.30 -4.09 21.10
N GLU A 184 -2.22 -4.07 22.05
CA GLU A 184 -1.93 -4.18 23.47
C GLU A 184 -1.24 -5.51 23.78
N GLY A 185 -0.17 -5.47 24.56
CA GLY A 185 0.69 -6.62 24.87
C GLY A 185 1.63 -7.05 23.75
N ALA A 186 1.52 -6.47 22.54
CA ALA A 186 2.42 -6.79 21.46
C ALA A 186 3.81 -6.17 21.67
N ARG A 187 4.87 -6.94 21.36
CA ARG A 187 6.23 -6.40 21.30
C ARG A 187 6.39 -5.53 20.05
N TYR A 188 7.11 -4.44 20.18
CA TYR A 188 7.46 -3.57 19.07
C TYR A 188 8.88 -3.01 19.17
N SER A 189 9.47 -2.72 18.02
CA SER A 189 10.69 -1.93 17.91
C SER A 189 10.30 -0.47 17.72
N ASP A 190 10.74 0.39 18.63
CA ASP A 190 10.57 1.85 18.52
C ASP A 190 11.70 2.41 17.66
N ARG A 191 11.36 2.89 16.45
CA ARG A 191 12.33 3.40 15.48
C ARG A 191 12.91 4.76 15.85
N LEU A 192 12.41 5.39 16.90
CA LEU A 192 12.90 6.67 17.41
C LEU A 192 14.04 6.50 18.42
N THR A 193 14.03 5.37 19.14
CA THR A 193 15.01 5.07 20.20
C THR A 193 15.82 3.82 19.95
N ASP A 194 15.47 3.04 18.90
CA ASP A 194 16.00 1.71 18.58
C ASP A 194 15.85 0.68 19.73
N GLU A 195 14.81 0.85 20.57
CA GLU A 195 14.52 -0.01 21.68
C GLU A 195 13.37 -0.97 21.37
N GLU A 196 13.45 -2.19 21.93
CA GLU A 196 12.33 -3.15 21.98
C GLU A 196 11.47 -2.87 23.22
N ARG A 197 10.15 -2.73 23.00
CA ARG A 197 9.18 -2.46 24.07
C ARG A 197 7.94 -3.35 23.93
N VAL A 198 7.07 -3.29 24.92
CA VAL A 198 5.73 -3.91 24.91
C VAL A 198 4.69 -2.78 24.95
N GLN A 199 3.67 -2.88 24.12
CA GLN A 199 2.61 -1.87 24.09
C GLN A 199 1.71 -2.01 25.33
N ASP A 200 1.62 -0.94 26.08
CA ASP A 200 0.70 -0.82 27.22
C ASP A 200 -0.52 0.02 26.82
N GLY A 201 -1.69 -0.60 26.86
CA GLY A 201 -2.95 0.03 26.47
C GLY A 201 -3.05 0.49 25.02
N PRO A 202 -4.11 1.24 24.66
CA PRO A 202 -4.30 1.81 23.33
C PRO A 202 -3.21 2.82 22.98
N ILE A 203 -2.81 2.86 21.68
CA ILE A 203 -1.89 3.88 21.19
C ILE A 203 -2.67 5.20 21.08
N ARG A 204 -2.11 6.26 21.66
CA ARG A 204 -2.56 7.65 21.52
C ARG A 204 -1.39 8.52 21.08
N PHE A 205 -1.69 9.59 20.37
CA PHE A 205 -0.68 10.42 19.73
C PHE A 205 -0.49 11.74 20.51
N SER A 206 0.69 11.90 21.09
CA SER A 206 1.17 13.16 21.72
C SER A 206 2.53 13.59 21.17
N GLY A 207 3.01 12.91 20.12
CA GLY A 207 4.28 13.12 19.45
C GLY A 207 4.45 12.20 18.27
N ARG A 208 5.64 12.23 17.66
CA ARG A 208 6.00 11.32 16.56
C ARG A 208 5.91 9.87 17.01
N VAL A 209 5.31 9.03 16.18
CA VAL A 209 5.25 7.57 16.34
C VAL A 209 5.86 6.91 15.10
N ASP A 210 6.74 5.93 15.33
CA ASP A 210 7.39 5.13 14.28
C ASP A 210 7.74 3.77 14.89
N ARG A 211 6.77 2.82 14.84
CA ARG A 211 6.85 1.56 15.58
C ARG A 211 6.51 0.37 14.70
N ILE A 212 7.34 -0.68 14.76
CA ILE A 212 7.13 -1.95 14.07
C ILE A 212 6.72 -2.99 15.11
N TYR A 213 5.44 -3.39 15.08
CA TYR A 213 4.85 -4.36 16.00
C TYR A 213 4.97 -5.78 15.45
N ARG A 214 5.23 -6.75 16.35
CA ARG A 214 5.05 -8.18 16.07
C ARG A 214 3.60 -8.54 16.39
N ALA A 215 2.71 -8.39 15.43
CA ALA A 215 1.27 -8.60 15.60
C ALA A 215 0.66 -9.27 14.38
N ARG A 216 -0.42 -10.04 14.59
CA ARG A 216 -1.16 -10.77 13.54
C ARG A 216 -2.67 -10.56 13.61
N GLY A 217 -3.15 -9.83 14.57
CA GLY A 217 -4.59 -9.55 14.75
C GLY A 217 -5.03 -8.30 13.98
N PRO A 218 -6.34 -8.02 13.99
CA PRO A 218 -6.86 -6.77 13.47
C PRO A 218 -6.40 -5.60 14.35
N VAL A 219 -6.05 -4.50 13.69
CA VAL A 219 -5.71 -3.21 14.30
C VAL A 219 -6.84 -2.25 14.01
N ALA A 220 -7.41 -1.65 15.03
CA ALA A 220 -8.55 -0.76 14.88
C ALA A 220 -8.18 0.67 15.24
N VAL A 221 -8.46 1.59 14.32
CA VAL A 221 -8.29 3.04 14.45
C VAL A 221 -9.65 3.66 14.74
N THR A 222 -9.83 4.14 15.95
CA THR A 222 -11.02 4.92 16.34
C THR A 222 -10.79 6.38 15.99
N ASP A 223 -11.60 6.92 15.09
CA ASP A 223 -11.58 8.30 14.62
C ASP A 223 -12.86 9.01 15.07
N PRO A 224 -12.86 9.70 16.23
CA PRO A 224 -14.06 10.36 16.76
C PRO A 224 -14.57 11.48 15.86
N ALA A 225 -13.69 12.22 15.20
CA ALA A 225 -14.08 13.33 14.32
C ALA A 225 -14.74 12.83 13.03
N GLY A 226 -14.33 11.65 12.53
CA GLY A 226 -14.96 10.96 11.42
C GLY A 226 -16.14 10.08 11.83
N ALA A 227 -16.50 10.03 13.13
CA ALA A 227 -17.54 9.18 13.70
C ALA A 227 -17.43 7.71 13.23
N ARG A 228 -16.20 7.19 13.12
CA ARG A 228 -15.94 5.88 12.53
C ARG A 228 -14.79 5.13 13.21
N ARG A 229 -14.79 3.83 13.02
CA ARG A 229 -13.70 2.94 13.35
C ARG A 229 -13.21 2.27 12.07
N ILE A 230 -11.92 2.40 11.76
CA ILE A 230 -11.30 1.76 10.62
C ILE A 230 -10.54 0.54 11.13
N VAL A 231 -10.84 -0.64 10.58
CA VAL A 231 -10.22 -1.90 10.98
C VAL A 231 -9.30 -2.39 9.88
N VAL A 232 -8.03 -2.55 10.20
CA VAL A 232 -6.99 -3.09 9.29
C VAL A 232 -6.62 -4.49 9.75
N THR A 233 -6.86 -5.50 8.93
CA THR A 233 -6.50 -6.89 9.20
C THR A 233 -5.40 -7.34 8.25
N GLY A 234 -4.20 -7.56 8.77
CA GLY A 234 -3.08 -8.11 8.01
C GLY A 234 -3.33 -9.56 7.58
N VAL A 235 -3.06 -9.86 6.31
CA VAL A 235 -3.15 -11.22 5.75
C VAL A 235 -1.73 -11.70 5.45
N ARG A 236 -1.29 -12.76 6.11
CA ARG A 236 0.12 -13.24 6.04
C ARG A 236 1.15 -12.13 6.33
N ALA A 237 0.76 -11.11 7.11
CA ALA A 237 1.58 -10.00 7.53
C ALA A 237 2.00 -10.20 9.01
N PRO A 238 3.25 -10.60 9.28
CA PRO A 238 3.72 -10.86 10.65
C PRO A 238 4.00 -9.59 11.46
N ASN A 239 4.01 -8.44 10.81
CA ASN A 239 4.20 -7.13 11.41
C ASN A 239 3.03 -6.20 11.10
N ALA A 240 2.72 -5.32 12.07
CA ALA A 240 1.99 -4.09 11.84
C ALA A 240 2.92 -2.89 12.08
N VAL A 241 2.88 -1.88 11.21
CA VAL A 241 3.64 -0.64 11.44
C VAL A 241 2.66 0.48 11.74
N VAL A 242 2.93 1.23 12.82
CA VAL A 242 2.17 2.43 13.16
C VAL A 242 3.09 3.62 13.05
N TRP A 243 2.71 4.59 12.19
CA TRP A 243 3.53 5.75 11.91
C TRP A 243 2.70 7.04 11.79
N ASN A 244 3.23 8.10 12.39
CA ASN A 244 2.86 9.48 12.11
C ASN A 244 4.10 10.36 12.31
N PRO A 245 4.47 11.23 11.35
CA PRO A 245 5.71 12.02 11.42
C PRO A 245 5.68 13.13 12.49
N TRP A 246 4.48 13.54 12.91
CA TRP A 246 4.27 14.71 13.75
C TRP A 246 4.76 16.02 13.09
N SER A 247 4.52 17.16 13.72
CA SER A 247 4.74 18.49 13.15
C SER A 247 6.19 18.72 12.68
N ARG A 248 7.16 18.36 13.54
CA ARG A 248 8.59 18.66 13.27
C ARG A 248 9.13 17.94 12.03
N VAL A 249 8.83 16.65 11.89
CA VAL A 249 9.29 15.87 10.72
C VAL A 249 8.45 16.21 9.50
N ALA A 250 7.14 16.38 9.67
CA ALA A 250 6.25 16.75 8.57
C ALA A 250 6.66 18.09 7.92
N ALA A 251 7.15 19.06 8.70
CA ALA A 251 7.65 20.33 8.17
C ALA A 251 8.83 20.18 7.20
N THR A 252 9.58 19.07 7.28
CA THR A 252 10.67 18.76 6.32
C THR A 252 10.19 17.96 5.09
N MET A 253 8.93 17.53 5.06
CA MET A 253 8.33 16.74 4.00
C MET A 253 7.51 17.65 3.09
N ALA A 254 8.11 18.12 1.98
CA ALA A 254 7.47 19.08 1.08
C ALA A 254 6.14 18.57 0.49
N ASP A 255 5.99 17.27 0.38
CA ASP A 255 4.83 16.56 -0.16
C ASP A 255 3.76 16.19 0.89
N LEU A 256 3.98 16.56 2.18
CA LEU A 256 3.03 16.38 3.27
C LEU A 256 2.76 17.72 4.02
N GLY A 257 3.80 18.32 4.58
CA GLY A 257 3.70 19.59 5.31
C GLY A 257 2.72 19.53 6.48
N GLU A 258 1.82 20.49 6.54
CA GLU A 258 0.86 20.67 7.63
C GLU A 258 -0.31 19.68 7.63
N GLU A 259 -0.37 18.76 6.68
CA GLU A 259 -1.47 17.76 6.59
C GLU A 259 -1.27 16.54 7.51
N TRP A 260 -0.17 16.47 8.26
CA TRP A 260 0.13 15.37 9.19
C TRP A 260 -0.96 15.08 10.25
N PRO A 261 -1.77 16.06 10.72
CA PRO A 261 -2.83 15.75 11.67
C PRO A 261 -3.97 14.91 11.08
N SER A 262 -4.15 14.98 9.75
CA SER A 262 -5.27 14.33 9.05
C SER A 262 -4.97 12.89 8.61
N MET A 263 -3.87 12.29 9.11
CA MET A 263 -3.50 10.93 8.71
C MET A 263 -2.85 10.14 9.84
N VAL A 264 -2.97 8.83 9.73
CA VAL A 264 -2.14 7.85 10.46
C VAL A 264 -1.84 6.66 9.56
N CYS A 265 -0.62 6.14 9.59
CA CYS A 265 -0.31 4.89 8.90
C CYS A 265 -0.53 3.70 9.83
N VAL A 266 -1.26 2.69 9.28
CA VAL A 266 -1.33 1.33 9.84
C VAL A 266 -0.99 0.38 8.70
N GLU A 267 0.22 -0.15 8.73
CA GLU A 267 0.77 -0.92 7.62
C GLU A 267 0.74 -2.42 7.91
N SER A 268 0.39 -3.21 6.91
CA SER A 268 0.58 -4.67 6.93
C SER A 268 1.94 -4.99 6.31
N ALA A 269 2.82 -5.67 7.06
CA ALA A 269 4.22 -5.81 6.67
C ALA A 269 4.83 -7.17 6.99
N ALA A 270 5.89 -7.52 6.24
CA ALA A 270 6.85 -8.57 6.53
C ALA A 270 8.26 -7.97 6.36
N VAL A 271 8.84 -7.48 7.46
CA VAL A 271 10.04 -6.62 7.44
C VAL A 271 11.01 -7.01 8.57
N ARG A 272 12.27 -6.57 8.45
CA ARG A 272 13.33 -6.78 9.42
C ARG A 272 13.59 -8.28 9.68
N ASP A 273 13.43 -8.75 10.92
CA ASP A 273 13.56 -10.16 11.30
C ASP A 273 12.50 -11.08 10.66
N ARG A 274 11.53 -10.49 9.98
CA ARG A 274 10.48 -11.17 9.20
C ARG A 274 10.67 -11.05 7.70
N ALA A 275 11.83 -10.54 7.24
CA ALA A 275 12.21 -10.60 5.85
C ALA A 275 12.21 -12.05 5.35
N VAL A 276 11.78 -12.26 4.11
CA VAL A 276 11.64 -13.61 3.54
C VAL A 276 12.78 -13.87 2.56
N ARG A 277 13.50 -14.98 2.75
CA ARG A 277 14.46 -15.48 1.77
C ARG A 277 13.73 -16.33 0.74
N LEU A 278 13.88 -15.99 -0.53
CA LEU A 278 13.30 -16.71 -1.66
C LEU A 278 14.40 -17.36 -2.50
N GLU A 279 14.37 -18.66 -2.64
CA GLU A 279 15.19 -19.38 -3.61
C GLU A 279 14.69 -19.09 -5.04
N PRO A 280 15.48 -19.36 -6.10
CA PRO A 280 15.03 -19.24 -7.47
C PRO A 280 13.68 -19.95 -7.71
N GLY A 281 12.70 -19.24 -8.25
CA GLY A 281 11.35 -19.75 -8.51
C GLY A 281 10.38 -19.69 -7.32
N GLU A 282 10.86 -19.46 -6.08
CA GLU A 282 9.99 -19.34 -4.92
C GLU A 282 9.26 -17.99 -4.87
N SER A 283 8.16 -17.96 -4.13
CA SER A 283 7.31 -16.79 -3.95
C SER A 283 6.84 -16.63 -2.51
N THR A 284 6.52 -15.39 -2.15
CA THR A 284 5.83 -15.02 -0.91
C THR A 284 4.71 -14.03 -1.22
N SER A 285 3.76 -13.90 -0.30
CA SER A 285 2.73 -12.86 -0.42
C SER A 285 2.32 -12.33 0.94
N LEU A 286 1.86 -11.10 0.96
CA LEU A 286 1.17 -10.49 2.10
C LEU A 286 0.02 -9.62 1.60
N GLY A 287 -0.92 -9.32 2.50
CA GLY A 287 -2.07 -8.50 2.15
C GLY A 287 -2.65 -7.76 3.36
N ALA A 288 -3.71 -7.03 3.08
CA ALA A 288 -4.53 -6.35 4.07
C ALA A 288 -6.01 -6.41 3.67
N ARG A 289 -6.88 -6.45 4.67
CA ARG A 289 -8.31 -6.13 4.52
C ARG A 289 -8.62 -4.92 5.38
N ILE A 290 -9.37 -3.98 4.81
CA ILE A 290 -9.69 -2.74 5.50
C ILE A 290 -11.20 -2.56 5.43
N GLY A 291 -11.82 -2.48 6.61
CA GLY A 291 -13.25 -2.23 6.78
C GLY A 291 -13.50 -0.97 7.58
N VAL A 292 -14.71 -0.42 7.47
CA VAL A 292 -15.16 0.75 8.23
C VAL A 292 -16.44 0.41 8.98
N GLU A 293 -16.45 0.72 10.26
CA GLU A 293 -17.59 0.55 11.16
C GLU A 293 -18.00 1.93 11.69
N PRO A 294 -19.30 2.24 11.84
CA PRO A 294 -19.72 3.46 12.53
C PRO A 294 -19.31 3.38 14.01
N LEU A 295 -19.03 4.52 14.63
CA LEU A 295 -18.98 4.61 16.09
C LEU A 295 -20.40 4.62 16.62
N ALA A 296 -20.64 3.75 17.61
CA ALA A 296 -21.93 3.69 18.31
C ALA A 296 -22.16 4.93 19.18
#